data_fd7e5d617d470effe4bf69a3f533acfa
#
_entry.id   fd7e5d617d470effe4bf69a3f533acfa
#
_cell.length_a   1.000
_cell.length_b   1.000
_cell.length_c   1.000
_cell.angle_alpha   90.00
_cell.angle_beta   90.00
_cell.angle_gamma   90.00
#
_symmetry.space_group_name_H-M   'P 1'
#
loop_
_entity.id
_entity.type
_entity.pdbx_description
1 polymer ?
#
loop_
_entity_poly.entity_id
_entity_poly.type
_entity_poly.pdbx_seq_one_letter_code
_entity_poly.pdbx_strand_id
1 'polypeptide(L)' 'MKIIDEIADAQVSYIKETLYDSVQWAIDGSELDHDKLEGNEYNQLMHMIMCATIEKLHTGLDED' A
#
# COMPACT_ATOMS: atom_id res chain seq x y z
N MET A 1 12.82 -6.26 21.14
CA MET A 1 12.84 -7.74 21.28
C MET A 1 12.95 -8.37 19.91
N LYS A 2 13.92 -9.27 19.74
CA LYS A 2 14.23 -9.86 18.44
C LYS A 2 13.06 -10.59 17.78
N ILE A 3 12.30 -11.34 18.57
CA ILE A 3 11.16 -12.09 18.02
C ILE A 3 10.08 -11.16 17.47
N ILE A 4 9.89 -10.01 18.12
CA ILE A 4 8.92 -9.03 17.63
C ILE A 4 9.37 -8.46 16.28
N ASP A 5 10.65 -8.16 16.15
CA ASP A 5 11.20 -7.64 14.89
C ASP A 5 11.09 -8.67 13.76
N GLU A 6 11.36 -9.94 14.06
CA GLU A 6 11.25 -11.00 13.06
C GLU A 6 9.81 -11.17 12.57
N ILE A 7 8.88 -11.16 13.50
CA ILE A 7 7.45 -11.29 13.15
C ILE A 7 7.01 -10.06 12.36
N ALA A 8 7.44 -8.88 12.78
CA ALA A 8 7.09 -7.64 12.10
C ALA A 8 7.61 -7.64 10.67
N ASP A 9 8.86 -8.08 10.46
CA ASP A 9 9.44 -8.14 9.12
C ASP A 9 8.66 -9.08 8.21
N ALA A 10 8.25 -10.24 8.75
CA ALA A 10 7.44 -11.19 8.00
C ALA A 10 6.08 -10.59 7.64
N GLN A 11 5.47 -9.86 8.56
CA GLN A 11 4.19 -9.20 8.33
C GLN A 11 4.31 -8.11 7.27
N VAL A 12 5.40 -7.35 7.29
CA VAL A 12 5.62 -6.31 6.29
C VAL A 12 5.65 -6.90 4.89
N SER A 13 6.35 -8.02 4.71
CA SER A 13 6.43 -8.67 3.40
C SER A 13 5.06 -9.13 2.93
N TYR A 14 4.29 -9.75 3.82
CA TYR A 14 2.95 -10.22 3.50
C TYR A 14 2.02 -9.07 3.16
N ILE A 15 2.05 -8.02 3.98
CA ILE A 15 1.18 -6.87 3.80
C ILE A 15 1.52 -6.13 2.50
N LYS A 16 2.81 -6.05 2.16
CA LYS A 16 3.23 -5.41 0.91
C LYS A 16 2.60 -6.06 -0.31
N GLU A 17 2.64 -7.39 -0.37
CA GLU A 17 2.03 -8.11 -1.49
C GLU A 17 0.52 -7.91 -1.55
N THR A 18 -0.13 -8.05 -0.41
CA THR A 18 -1.58 -7.88 -0.30
C THR A 18 -1.98 -6.46 -0.64
N LEU A 19 -1.23 -5.49 -0.14
CA LEU A 19 -1.52 -4.08 -0.38
C LEU A 19 -1.36 -3.74 -1.86
N TYR A 20 -0.34 -4.28 -2.50
CA TYR A 20 -0.11 -4.05 -3.92
C TYR A 20 -1.33 -4.49 -4.74
N ASP A 21 -1.79 -5.72 -4.51
CA ASP A 21 -2.96 -6.25 -5.19
C ASP A 21 -4.20 -5.43 -4.89
N SER A 22 -4.38 -5.06 -3.64
CA SER A 22 -5.54 -4.29 -3.20
C SER A 22 -5.56 -2.90 -3.85
N VAL A 23 -4.40 -2.26 -3.95
CA VAL A 23 -4.31 -0.94 -4.57
C VAL A 23 -4.62 -1.03 -6.06
N GLN A 24 -4.15 -2.07 -6.75
CA GLN A 24 -4.49 -2.27 -8.15
C GLN A 24 -6.01 -2.34 -8.35
N TRP A 25 -6.66 -3.13 -7.52
CA TRP A 25 -8.11 -3.26 -7.56
C TRP A 25 -8.81 -1.93 -7.30
N ALA A 26 -8.31 -1.17 -6.34
CA ALA A 26 -8.90 0.11 -5.98
C ALA A 26 -8.76 1.12 -7.13
N ILE A 27 -7.61 1.13 -7.80
CA ILE A 27 -7.39 2.01 -8.94
C ILE A 27 -8.32 1.64 -10.09
N ASP A 28 -8.43 0.35 -10.38
CA ASP A 28 -9.29 -0.13 -11.46
C ASP A 28 -10.76 0.22 -11.24
N GLY A 29 -11.20 0.23 -10.00
CA GLY A 29 -12.58 0.54 -9.65
C GLY A 29 -12.84 2.02 -9.40
N SER A 30 -11.81 2.86 -9.43
CA SER A 30 -11.94 4.29 -9.18
C SER A 30 -12.29 5.06 -10.46
N GLU A 31 -12.57 6.34 -10.30
CA GLU A 31 -12.83 7.23 -11.42
C GLU A 31 -11.55 7.71 -12.09
N LEU A 32 -10.41 7.30 -11.56
CA LEU A 32 -9.11 7.69 -12.09
C LEU A 32 -8.90 7.02 -13.45
N ASP A 33 -8.53 7.81 -14.44
CA ASP A 33 -8.29 7.32 -15.80
C ASP A 33 -6.87 6.79 -15.91
N HIS A 34 -6.66 5.59 -15.37
CA HIS A 34 -5.35 4.98 -15.33
C HIS A 34 -4.85 4.50 -16.68
N ASP A 35 -5.73 4.37 -17.67
CA ASP A 35 -5.36 3.94 -19.01
C ASP A 35 -4.48 4.97 -19.71
N LYS A 36 -4.56 6.23 -19.28
CA LYS A 36 -3.76 7.31 -19.85
C LYS A 36 -2.38 7.41 -19.23
N LEU A 37 -2.12 6.65 -18.17
CA LEU A 37 -0.83 6.70 -17.49
C LEU A 37 0.14 5.74 -18.15
N GLU A 38 1.38 6.19 -18.30
CA GLU A 38 2.46 5.32 -18.75
C GLU A 38 2.89 4.44 -17.58
N GLY A 39 3.62 3.36 -17.89
CA GLY A 39 4.02 2.40 -16.86
C GLY A 39 4.67 3.02 -15.63
N ASN A 40 5.58 3.97 -15.86
CA ASN A 40 6.26 4.64 -14.75
C ASN A 40 5.30 5.47 -13.90
N GLU A 41 4.37 6.17 -14.55
CA GLU A 41 3.41 6.99 -13.86
C GLU A 41 2.46 6.14 -13.03
N TYR A 42 2.05 5.00 -13.58
CA TYR A 42 1.18 4.07 -12.86
C TYR A 42 1.88 3.53 -11.61
N ASN A 43 3.15 3.14 -11.75
CA ASN A 43 3.93 2.64 -10.63
C ASN A 43 4.11 3.70 -9.55
N GLN A 44 4.36 4.94 -9.95
CA GLN A 44 4.49 6.06 -9.01
C GLN A 44 3.18 6.30 -8.27
N LEU A 45 2.07 6.26 -9.00
CA LEU A 45 0.74 6.43 -8.40
C LEU A 45 0.47 5.34 -7.37
N MET A 46 0.73 4.09 -7.73
CA MET A 46 0.55 2.97 -6.81
C MET A 46 1.39 3.15 -5.55
N HIS A 47 2.64 3.53 -5.74
CA HIS A 47 3.55 3.74 -4.61
C HIS A 47 3.04 4.84 -3.68
N MET A 48 2.57 5.94 -4.25
CA MET A 48 2.03 7.05 -3.47
C MET A 48 0.78 6.63 -2.69
N ILE A 49 -0.10 5.86 -3.32
CA ILE A 49 -1.30 5.38 -2.66
C ILE A 49 -0.94 4.42 -1.52
N MET A 50 0.02 3.53 -1.76
CA MET A 50 0.47 2.60 -0.74
C MET A 50 1.05 3.34 0.47
N CYS A 51 1.88 4.34 0.22
CA CYS A 51 2.47 5.14 1.29
C CYS A 51 1.39 5.89 2.07
N ALA A 52 0.43 6.49 1.37
CA ALA A 52 -0.67 7.19 2.02
C ALA A 52 -1.52 6.24 2.85
N THR A 53 -1.77 5.04 2.35
CA THR A 53 -2.54 4.03 3.07
C THR A 53 -1.84 3.63 4.36
N ILE A 54 -0.54 3.37 4.29
CA ILE A 54 0.24 2.98 5.46
C ILE A 54 0.23 4.10 6.49
N GLU A 55 0.39 5.34 6.05
CA GLU A 55 0.38 6.50 6.95
C GLU A 55 -0.95 6.63 7.68
N LYS A 56 -2.05 6.49 6.95
CA LYS A 56 -3.39 6.57 7.54
C LYS A 56 -3.66 5.42 8.50
N LEU A 57 -3.18 4.23 8.17
CA LEU A 57 -3.28 3.07 9.04
C LEU A 57 -2.54 3.31 10.35
N HIS A 58 -1.32 3.83 10.25
CA HIS A 58 -0.49 4.14 11.42
C HIS A 58 -1.22 5.12 12.34
N THR A 59 -1.77 6.18 11.76
CA THR A 59 -2.53 7.17 12.52
C THR A 59 -3.73 6.54 13.20
N GLY A 60 -4.46 5.67 12.48
CA GLY A 60 -5.61 4.99 13.03
C GLY A 60 -5.28 4.10 14.21
N LEU A 61 -4.12 3.43 14.16
CA LEU A 61 -3.67 2.59 15.26
C LEU A 61 -3.28 3.41 16.48
N ASP A 62 -2.70 4.61 16.25
CA ASP A 62 -2.27 5.48 17.34
C ASP A 62 -3.44 6.19 18.04
N GLU A 63 -4.54 6.40 17.33
CA GLU A 63 -5.69 7.15 17.84
C GLU A 63 -6.64 6.30 18.67
N ASP A 64 -6.29 5.11 18.94
CA ASP A 64 -7.14 4.16 19.64
C ASP A 64 -7.63 4.58 21.06
#